data_00db4fc55239fe4826a32c204eb6cdda
#
_entry.id   00db4fc55239fe4826a32c204eb6cdda
#
_cell.length_a   1.000
_cell.length_b   1.000
_cell.length_c   1.000
_cell.angle_alpha   90.00
_cell.angle_beta   90.00
_cell.angle_gamma   90.00
#
_symmetry.space_group_name_H-M   'P 1'
#
loop_
_entity.id
_entity.type
_entity.pdbx_description
1 polymer ?
#
loop_
_entity_poly.entity_id
_entity_poly.type
_entity_poly.pdbx_seq_one_letter_code
_entity_poly.pdbx_strand_id
1 'polypeptide(L)'
;MPERLFCQVCSAPHQYLYFNNGKERSQVRCKLCESFTPVSQRYRKPAKYFCPHCEHPLFLWKQRRSTAVYKCDRDDCSYYLANRKKLNKAERLLFLTKSSQFRLRYNYVECHFTQEELVHSAPQKKESGNIFAIRNTLHTLALILTFHISLGLSARKTAFVLRNVFGVQASYQTVLNYSEMAAYHCHKFNLAHKGEADALQVGDEAYAKVAGRNWYAFLFLSPLRRKITSYHCSPERDERAATTALREAIRTVPKNAQKVTAVTDGLSSYVPAAQYINHTENAVLSHKQVIGLQNLDTESETYRPFKQMIERLNRTFRFHTNPASGFKEANGLISITTLFATHYNFLRPHEALNFEVPCPLDQLKDIATLQGKWAKILRIAASLT
;
A
#
# COMPACT_ATOMS: atom_id res chain seq x y z
N MET A 1 -3.18 10.30 50.54
CA MET A 1 -1.85 10.22 49.91
C MET A 1 -1.56 8.78 49.54
N PRO A 2 -0.97 8.49 48.39
CA PRO A 2 -0.52 7.13 48.05
C PRO A 2 0.55 6.66 49.04
N GLU A 3 0.45 5.42 49.51
CA GLU A 3 1.35 4.83 50.51
C GLU A 3 2.83 4.76 50.11
N ARG A 4 3.13 4.95 48.82
CA ARG A 4 4.50 4.95 48.26
C ARG A 4 5.15 6.34 48.18
N LEU A 5 4.48 7.39 48.65
CA LEU A 5 5.07 8.73 48.70
C LEU A 5 5.81 8.93 50.04
N PHE A 6 7.03 9.40 49.93
CA PHE A 6 7.84 9.81 51.05
C PHE A 6 8.47 11.18 50.80
N CYS A 7 8.83 11.88 51.82
CA CYS A 7 9.49 13.17 51.70
C CYS A 7 10.89 12.98 51.08
N GLN A 8 11.19 13.72 50.03
CA GLN A 8 12.51 13.64 49.36
C GLN A 8 13.65 14.27 50.15
N VAL A 9 13.32 15.07 51.17
CA VAL A 9 14.33 15.77 52.00
C VAL A 9 14.61 15.01 53.30
N CYS A 10 13.57 14.57 54.01
CA CYS A 10 13.73 13.92 55.33
C CYS A 10 13.25 12.46 55.36
N SER A 11 12.87 11.90 54.21
CA SER A 11 12.36 10.53 54.06
C SER A 11 11.12 10.21 54.89
N ALA A 12 10.41 11.20 55.39
CA ALA A 12 9.19 10.98 56.15
C ALA A 12 8.12 10.26 55.31
N PRO A 13 7.40 9.27 55.86
CA PRO A 13 6.38 8.53 55.16
C PRO A 13 5.16 9.36 54.82
N HIS A 14 4.35 8.85 53.88
CA HIS A 14 3.17 9.55 53.29
C HIS A 14 2.20 10.17 54.34
N GLN A 15 2.14 9.62 55.55
CA GLN A 15 1.30 10.11 56.62
C GLN A 15 1.64 11.53 57.06
N TYR A 16 2.87 11.97 56.86
CA TYR A 16 3.36 13.31 57.13
C TYR A 16 3.32 14.26 55.93
N LEU A 17 2.77 13.79 54.82
CA LEU A 17 2.69 14.56 53.58
C LEU A 17 1.26 15.04 53.33
N TYR A 18 1.09 16.26 52.84
CA TYR A 18 -0.19 16.81 52.43
C TYR A 18 -0.06 17.68 51.18
N PHE A 19 -1.13 17.76 50.38
CA PHE A 19 -1.13 18.64 49.20
C PHE A 19 -1.27 20.10 49.61
N ASN A 20 -0.35 20.95 49.14
CA ASN A 20 -0.28 22.34 49.48
C ASN A 20 -1.10 23.26 48.53
N ASN A 21 -1.39 22.84 47.34
CA ASN A 21 -2.01 23.67 46.30
C ASN A 21 -3.42 23.19 45.89
N GLY A 22 -4.23 22.83 46.84
CA GLY A 22 -5.68 22.57 46.67
C GLY A 22 -6.02 21.57 45.55
N LYS A 23 -6.79 22.02 44.54
CA LYS A 23 -7.28 21.16 43.43
C LYS A 23 -6.20 20.69 42.49
N GLU A 24 -5.11 21.42 42.31
CA GLU A 24 -4.04 21.06 41.37
C GLU A 24 -3.20 19.88 41.85
N ARG A 25 -3.09 19.66 43.15
CA ARG A 25 -2.34 18.54 43.76
C ARG A 25 -0.93 18.33 43.18
N SER A 26 -0.29 19.41 42.74
CA SER A 26 1.02 19.39 42.08
C SER A 26 2.18 19.57 43.06
N GLN A 27 1.93 20.00 44.29
CA GLN A 27 2.93 20.15 45.33
C GLN A 27 2.53 19.44 46.62
N VAL A 28 3.49 18.77 47.22
CA VAL A 28 3.35 18.15 48.56
C VAL A 28 4.26 18.86 49.54
N ARG A 29 3.71 19.20 50.70
CA ARG A 29 4.46 19.74 51.84
C ARG A 29 4.62 18.66 52.91
N CYS A 30 5.82 18.55 53.45
CA CYS A 30 6.12 17.67 54.57
C CYS A 30 5.82 18.38 55.90
N LYS A 31 5.11 17.72 56.84
CA LYS A 31 4.80 18.26 58.18
C LYS A 31 6.01 18.24 59.10
N LEU A 32 7.03 17.43 58.81
CA LEU A 32 8.21 17.29 59.69
C LEU A 32 9.33 18.29 59.35
N CYS A 33 9.66 18.41 58.06
CA CYS A 33 10.77 19.28 57.64
C CYS A 33 10.29 20.53 56.87
N GLU A 34 9.00 20.69 56.73
CA GLU A 34 8.32 21.79 56.03
C GLU A 34 8.73 21.99 54.56
N SER A 35 9.51 21.08 54.02
CA SER A 35 9.97 21.13 52.62
C SER A 35 8.79 20.98 51.65
N PHE A 36 8.89 21.69 50.53
CA PHE A 36 7.99 21.52 49.38
C PHE A 36 8.61 20.56 48.37
N THR A 37 7.87 19.55 48.02
CA THR A 37 8.27 18.63 46.96
C THR A 37 7.24 18.73 45.85
N PRO A 38 7.66 19.08 44.62
CA PRO A 38 6.75 18.99 43.50
C PRO A 38 6.35 17.53 43.31
N VAL A 39 5.05 17.26 43.24
CA VAL A 39 4.53 15.93 42.87
C VAL A 39 4.79 15.70 41.36
N SER A 40 6.03 15.68 40.99
CA SER A 40 6.45 15.35 39.64
C SER A 40 6.47 13.84 39.36
N GLN A 41 6.04 13.00 40.30
CA GLN A 41 5.59 11.66 40.00
C GLN A 41 4.23 11.75 39.30
N ARG A 42 4.21 12.27 38.08
CA ARG A 42 3.22 11.84 37.15
C ARG A 42 3.29 10.32 37.21
N TYR A 43 2.20 9.65 37.58
CA TYR A 43 2.02 8.23 37.32
C TYR A 43 2.24 8.05 35.81
N ARG A 44 3.46 7.81 35.43
CA ARG A 44 3.77 7.43 34.04
C ARG A 44 3.10 6.08 33.90
N LYS A 45 1.99 6.04 33.18
CA LYS A 45 1.50 4.77 32.61
C LYS A 45 2.72 4.10 32.00
N PRO A 46 2.98 2.82 32.28
CA PRO A 46 4.13 2.15 31.71
C PRO A 46 4.14 2.43 30.21
N ALA A 47 5.26 2.90 29.69
CA ALA A 47 5.35 3.24 28.29
C ALA A 47 5.11 1.99 27.47
N LYS A 48 4.19 2.08 26.51
CA LYS A 48 3.83 0.94 25.64
C LYS A 48 4.93 0.69 24.61
N TYR A 49 5.55 1.76 24.12
CA TYR A 49 6.58 1.69 23.08
C TYR A 49 7.76 2.59 23.42
N PHE A 50 8.95 2.18 22.97
CA PHE A 50 10.21 2.88 23.13
C PHE A 50 10.78 3.26 21.77
N CYS A 51 11.51 4.37 21.72
CA CYS A 51 12.20 4.80 20.52
C CYS A 51 13.41 3.85 20.24
N PRO A 52 13.49 3.23 19.05
CA PRO A 52 14.60 2.33 18.74
C PRO A 52 15.95 3.03 18.56
N HIS A 53 15.98 4.37 18.58
CA HIS A 53 17.17 5.18 18.34
C HIS A 53 17.74 5.82 19.61
N CYS A 54 16.93 6.00 20.65
CA CYS A 54 17.38 6.61 21.91
C CYS A 54 16.79 5.91 23.13
N GLU A 55 16.07 4.79 22.94
CA GLU A 55 15.51 3.92 23.99
C GLU A 55 14.54 4.62 24.95
N HIS A 56 14.19 5.89 24.70
CA HIS A 56 13.24 6.62 25.53
C HIS A 56 11.80 6.28 25.18
N PRO A 57 10.87 6.37 26.16
CA PRO A 57 9.46 6.14 25.96
C PRO A 57 8.88 7.05 24.87
N LEU A 58 8.08 6.47 24.00
CA LEU A 58 7.28 7.23 23.04
C LEU A 58 6.00 7.72 23.72
N PHE A 59 5.61 8.97 23.47
CA PHE A 59 4.32 9.49 23.96
C PHE A 59 3.24 9.35 22.89
N LEU A 60 1.98 9.11 23.31
CA LEU A 60 0.83 9.07 22.42
C LEU A 60 0.56 10.50 21.90
N TRP A 61 0.84 10.73 20.62
CA TRP A 61 0.65 12.02 19.97
C TRP A 61 -0.74 12.18 19.35
N LYS A 62 -1.25 11.13 18.69
CA LYS A 62 -2.57 11.13 18.05
C LYS A 62 -3.24 9.78 18.20
N GLN A 63 -4.55 9.79 18.48
CA GLN A 63 -5.42 8.62 18.45
C GLN A 63 -6.43 8.80 17.31
N ARG A 64 -6.54 7.80 16.45
CA ARG A 64 -7.54 7.69 15.38
C ARG A 64 -8.34 6.41 15.56
N ARG A 65 -9.40 6.22 14.76
CA ARG A 65 -10.25 5.03 14.84
C ARG A 65 -9.46 3.73 14.62
N SER A 66 -8.61 3.68 13.62
CA SER A 66 -7.84 2.50 13.21
C SER A 66 -6.35 2.56 13.55
N THR A 67 -5.86 3.68 14.08
CA THR A 67 -4.43 3.87 14.36
C THR A 67 -4.18 4.76 15.57
N ALA A 68 -3.08 4.47 16.28
CA ALA A 68 -2.53 5.34 17.32
C ALA A 68 -1.08 5.71 16.96
N VAL A 69 -0.76 6.98 16.98
CA VAL A 69 0.58 7.49 16.63
C VAL A 69 1.33 7.85 17.89
N TYR A 70 2.45 7.18 18.11
CA TYR A 70 3.39 7.43 19.19
C TYR A 70 4.62 8.14 18.64
N LYS A 71 5.12 9.15 19.34
CA LYS A 71 6.20 10.02 18.87
C LYS A 71 7.30 10.14 19.91
N CYS A 72 8.55 10.21 19.44
CA CYS A 72 9.70 10.57 20.26
C CYS A 72 9.76 12.09 20.44
N ASP A 73 9.88 12.58 21.67
CA ASP A 73 9.98 14.00 22.02
C ASP A 73 11.40 14.47 22.32
N ARG A 74 12.37 13.57 22.36
CA ARG A 74 13.75 13.85 22.74
C ARG A 74 14.49 14.66 21.67
N ASP A 75 15.12 15.76 22.07
CA ASP A 75 15.94 16.60 21.20
C ASP A 75 17.33 16.02 20.96
N ASP A 76 17.82 15.16 21.85
CA ASP A 76 19.08 14.43 21.77
C ASP A 76 18.97 13.07 21.03
N CYS A 77 17.79 12.71 20.54
CA CYS A 77 17.58 11.48 19.80
C CYS A 77 18.43 11.46 18.52
N SER A 78 19.22 10.39 18.34
CA SER A 78 20.12 10.24 17.19
C SER A 78 19.40 10.32 15.84
N TYR A 79 18.19 9.76 15.75
CA TYR A 79 17.32 9.86 14.56
C TYR A 79 16.92 11.31 14.26
N TYR A 80 16.50 12.05 15.29
CA TYR A 80 16.13 13.46 15.15
C TYR A 80 17.31 14.31 14.71
N LEU A 81 18.46 14.14 15.36
CA LEU A 81 19.70 14.89 15.06
C LEU A 81 20.18 14.59 13.63
N ALA A 82 20.15 13.33 13.20
CA ALA A 82 20.53 12.92 11.85
C ALA A 82 19.60 13.55 10.79
N ASN A 83 18.29 13.54 10.99
CA ASN A 83 17.35 14.16 10.07
C ASN A 83 17.46 15.69 10.05
N ARG A 84 17.72 16.31 11.20
CA ARG A 84 17.93 17.76 11.29
C ARG A 84 19.20 18.19 10.53
N LYS A 85 20.27 17.38 10.57
CA LYS A 85 21.50 17.65 9.79
C LYS A 85 21.27 17.63 8.27
N LYS A 86 20.32 16.85 7.78
CA LYS A 86 19.97 16.75 6.34
C LYS A 86 19.28 17.99 5.79
N LEU A 87 18.72 18.86 6.64
CA LEU A 87 18.06 20.09 6.19
C LEU A 87 19.06 21.05 5.53
N ASN A 88 18.71 21.54 4.36
CA ASN A 88 19.46 22.61 3.70
C ASN A 88 19.27 23.98 4.40
N LYS A 89 19.99 25.03 3.97
CA LYS A 89 19.93 26.34 4.62
C LYS A 89 18.51 26.95 4.63
N ALA A 90 17.79 26.86 3.50
CA ALA A 90 16.43 27.39 3.39
C ALA A 90 15.43 26.59 4.26
N GLU A 91 15.54 25.27 4.29
CA GLU A 91 14.72 24.41 5.13
C GLU A 91 14.99 24.62 6.61
N ARG A 92 16.23 24.89 7.03
CA ARG A 92 16.56 25.24 8.43
C ARG A 92 15.89 26.53 8.86
N LEU A 93 15.87 27.54 8.01
CA LEU A 93 15.18 28.80 8.29
C LEU A 93 13.66 28.58 8.39
N LEU A 94 13.09 27.80 7.47
CA LEU A 94 11.67 27.44 7.50
C LEU A 94 11.32 26.58 8.71
N PHE A 95 12.21 25.70 9.17
CA PHE A 95 12.03 24.90 10.37
C PHE A 95 11.90 25.74 11.64
N LEU A 96 12.63 26.83 11.73
CA LEU A 96 12.53 27.76 12.88
C LEU A 96 11.15 28.44 12.98
N THR A 97 10.53 28.72 11.84
CA THR A 97 9.24 29.42 11.79
C THR A 97 8.03 28.47 11.70
N LYS A 98 8.20 27.31 11.08
CA LYS A 98 7.12 26.34 10.78
C LYS A 98 7.55 24.90 11.05
N SER A 99 8.05 24.63 12.25
CA SER A 99 8.56 23.31 12.67
C SER A 99 7.55 22.17 12.49
N SER A 100 6.24 22.46 12.56
CA SER A 100 5.16 21.47 12.39
C SER A 100 5.09 20.86 10.98
N GLN A 101 5.66 21.51 9.98
CA GLN A 101 5.71 21.00 8.60
C GLN A 101 6.77 19.91 8.41
N PHE A 102 7.74 19.82 9.31
CA PHE A 102 8.85 18.88 9.22
C PHE A 102 8.61 17.64 10.07
N ARG A 103 8.78 16.46 9.47
CA ARG A 103 8.61 15.16 10.13
C ARG A 103 9.99 14.56 10.51
N LEU A 104 10.74 15.28 11.33
CA LEU A 104 12.11 14.90 11.68
C LEU A 104 12.20 13.86 12.81
N ARG A 105 11.15 13.74 13.65
CA ARG A 105 11.14 12.86 14.80
C ARG A 105 10.66 11.46 14.46
N TYR A 106 11.18 10.47 15.16
CA TYR A 106 10.69 9.10 15.03
C TYR A 106 9.23 9.00 15.48
N ASN A 107 8.42 8.36 14.66
CA ASN A 107 7.03 8.03 14.95
C ASN A 107 6.81 6.54 14.77
N TYR A 108 6.12 5.93 15.74
CA TYR A 108 5.58 4.59 15.61
C TYR A 108 4.06 4.69 15.46
N VAL A 109 3.51 3.97 14.48
CA VAL A 109 2.06 3.93 14.26
C VAL A 109 1.57 2.53 14.61
N GLU A 110 0.82 2.45 15.71
CA GLU A 110 0.10 1.23 16.07
C GLU A 110 -1.17 1.14 15.23
N CYS A 111 -1.33 0.03 14.52
CA CYS A 111 -2.53 -0.26 13.75
C CYS A 111 -3.49 -1.11 14.57
N HIS A 112 -4.78 -0.73 14.56
CA HIS A 112 -5.86 -1.40 15.30
C HIS A 112 -6.77 -2.21 14.36
N PHE A 113 -6.22 -2.76 13.29
CA PHE A 113 -6.91 -3.71 12.42
C PHE A 113 -6.27 -5.09 12.51
N THR A 114 -7.07 -6.14 12.26
CA THR A 114 -6.62 -7.53 12.29
C THR A 114 -6.14 -7.99 10.91
N GLN A 115 -5.51 -9.17 10.86
CA GLN A 115 -5.08 -9.75 9.58
C GLN A 115 -6.26 -10.16 8.70
N GLU A 116 -7.40 -10.51 9.29
CA GLU A 116 -8.64 -10.87 8.60
C GLU A 116 -9.29 -9.66 7.91
N GLU A 117 -9.05 -8.44 8.41
CA GLU A 117 -9.53 -7.21 7.79
C GLU A 117 -8.70 -6.77 6.56
N LEU A 118 -7.54 -7.39 6.35
CA LEU A 118 -6.66 -7.13 5.20
C LEU A 118 -7.14 -7.92 3.97
N VAL A 119 -8.32 -7.56 3.48
CA VAL A 119 -8.96 -8.22 2.35
C VAL A 119 -8.49 -7.59 1.04
N HIS A 120 -7.84 -8.39 0.20
CA HIS A 120 -7.45 -7.97 -1.14
C HIS A 120 -8.69 -7.73 -2.01
N SER A 121 -8.69 -6.65 -2.79
CA SER A 121 -9.79 -6.36 -3.72
C SER A 121 -9.89 -7.44 -4.79
N ALA A 122 -11.05 -8.06 -4.90
CA ALA A 122 -11.34 -9.09 -5.90
C ALA A 122 -12.57 -8.71 -6.73
N PRO A 123 -12.60 -9.05 -8.03
CA PRO A 123 -13.79 -8.90 -8.84
C PRO A 123 -14.95 -9.74 -8.30
N GLN A 124 -16.16 -9.17 -8.31
CA GLN A 124 -17.34 -9.87 -7.84
C GLN A 124 -17.77 -10.96 -8.83
N LYS A 125 -18.21 -12.10 -8.31
CA LYS A 125 -18.85 -13.14 -9.11
C LYS A 125 -20.23 -12.66 -9.54
N LYS A 126 -20.50 -12.65 -10.86
CA LYS A 126 -21.85 -12.45 -11.37
C LYS A 126 -22.59 -13.79 -11.42
N GLU A 127 -23.90 -13.78 -11.20
CA GLU A 127 -24.74 -15.00 -11.24
C GLU A 127 -24.65 -15.74 -12.58
N SER A 128 -24.42 -15.02 -13.68
CA SER A 128 -24.20 -15.58 -15.03
C SER A 128 -22.75 -15.97 -15.31
N GLY A 129 -21.95 -16.25 -14.28
CA GLY A 129 -20.48 -16.33 -14.33
C GLY A 129 -19.85 -17.52 -15.08
N ASN A 130 -20.61 -18.30 -15.84
CA ASN A 130 -20.04 -19.36 -16.69
C ASN A 130 -19.62 -18.78 -18.05
N ILE A 131 -18.32 -18.62 -18.25
CA ILE A 131 -17.75 -18.09 -19.50
C ILE A 131 -18.00 -18.98 -20.72
N PHE A 132 -18.43 -20.23 -20.54
CA PHE A 132 -18.81 -21.13 -21.62
C PHE A 132 -20.30 -21.12 -21.94
N ALA A 133 -21.15 -20.56 -21.05
CA ALA A 133 -22.58 -20.43 -21.24
C ALA A 133 -23.02 -19.02 -21.68
N ILE A 134 -22.11 -18.24 -22.26
CA ILE A 134 -22.40 -16.92 -22.81
C ILE A 134 -23.10 -17.00 -24.17
N ARG A 135 -23.98 -16.03 -24.48
CA ARG A 135 -24.66 -15.94 -25.77
C ARG A 135 -23.69 -15.91 -26.97
N ASN A 136 -22.53 -15.27 -26.79
CA ASN A 136 -21.45 -15.26 -27.77
C ASN A 136 -20.41 -16.33 -27.39
N THR A 137 -19.56 -16.70 -28.35
CA THR A 137 -18.54 -17.70 -28.12
C THR A 137 -17.37 -17.20 -27.25
N LEU A 138 -16.58 -18.11 -26.69
CA LEU A 138 -15.33 -17.78 -26.02
C LEU A 138 -14.37 -17.00 -26.93
N HIS A 139 -14.41 -17.25 -28.23
CA HIS A 139 -13.67 -16.48 -29.23
C HIS A 139 -14.05 -15.01 -29.24
N THR A 140 -15.35 -14.69 -29.17
CA THR A 140 -15.83 -13.30 -29.06
C THR A 140 -15.41 -12.65 -27.74
N LEU A 141 -15.47 -13.38 -26.63
CA LEU A 141 -14.97 -12.88 -25.35
C LEU A 141 -13.48 -12.54 -25.41
N ALA A 142 -12.67 -13.42 -26.03
CA ALA A 142 -11.24 -13.18 -26.22
C ALA A 142 -10.95 -11.98 -27.14
N LEU A 143 -11.76 -11.76 -28.18
CA LEU A 143 -11.71 -10.55 -29.02
C LEU A 143 -12.03 -9.30 -28.20
N ILE A 144 -13.06 -9.34 -27.35
CA ILE A 144 -13.41 -8.23 -26.44
C ILE A 144 -12.19 -7.87 -25.57
N LEU A 145 -11.56 -8.86 -24.92
CA LEU A 145 -10.40 -8.62 -24.08
C LEU A 145 -9.19 -8.10 -24.87
N THR A 146 -9.01 -8.58 -26.10
CA THR A 146 -7.96 -8.07 -26.99
C THR A 146 -8.14 -6.58 -27.26
N PHE A 147 -9.33 -6.15 -27.67
CA PHE A 147 -9.56 -4.74 -28.00
C PHE A 147 -9.72 -3.86 -26.76
N HIS A 148 -10.52 -4.30 -25.79
CA HIS A 148 -10.83 -3.50 -24.61
C HIS A 148 -9.66 -3.42 -23.62
N ILE A 149 -8.99 -4.54 -23.37
CA ILE A 149 -7.91 -4.60 -22.38
C ILE A 149 -6.55 -4.45 -23.06
N SER A 150 -6.18 -5.30 -24.02
CA SER A 150 -4.81 -5.26 -24.54
C SER A 150 -4.53 -4.00 -25.37
N LEU A 151 -5.51 -3.50 -26.12
CA LEU A 151 -5.37 -2.27 -26.92
C LEU A 151 -5.94 -1.02 -26.23
N GLY A 152 -6.55 -1.14 -25.04
CA GLY A 152 -7.06 -0.02 -24.28
C GLY A 152 -8.23 0.74 -24.91
N LEU A 153 -9.00 0.10 -25.79
CA LEU A 153 -10.17 0.75 -26.39
C LEU A 153 -11.30 0.87 -25.37
N SER A 154 -12.03 1.98 -25.40
CA SER A 154 -13.26 2.09 -24.60
C SER A 154 -14.28 1.02 -24.98
N ALA A 155 -15.16 0.63 -24.06
CA ALA A 155 -16.19 -0.37 -24.33
C ALA A 155 -17.07 -0.01 -25.55
N ARG A 156 -17.35 1.28 -25.78
CA ARG A 156 -18.08 1.74 -26.97
C ARG A 156 -17.29 1.55 -28.25
N LYS A 157 -15.99 1.90 -28.24
CA LYS A 157 -15.10 1.68 -29.40
C LYS A 157 -14.92 0.20 -29.69
N THR A 158 -14.77 -0.62 -28.66
CA THR A 158 -14.69 -2.08 -28.78
C THR A 158 -15.95 -2.65 -29.42
N ALA A 159 -17.14 -2.27 -28.96
CA ALA A 159 -18.42 -2.68 -29.54
C ALA A 159 -18.57 -2.22 -31.00
N PHE A 160 -18.09 -1.01 -31.33
CA PHE A 160 -18.07 -0.51 -32.69
C PHE A 160 -17.18 -1.37 -33.61
N VAL A 161 -15.95 -1.67 -33.20
CA VAL A 161 -15.02 -2.51 -33.97
C VAL A 161 -15.60 -3.92 -34.16
N LEU A 162 -16.12 -4.53 -33.10
CA LEU A 162 -16.72 -5.87 -33.19
C LEU A 162 -17.84 -5.93 -34.21
N ARG A 163 -18.73 -4.93 -34.23
CA ARG A 163 -19.86 -4.88 -35.15
C ARG A 163 -19.45 -4.57 -36.59
N ASN A 164 -18.64 -3.53 -36.78
CA ASN A 164 -18.39 -3.00 -38.12
C ASN A 164 -17.21 -3.64 -38.85
N VAL A 165 -16.29 -4.28 -38.11
CA VAL A 165 -15.13 -4.95 -38.68
C VAL A 165 -15.30 -6.48 -38.69
N PHE A 166 -15.87 -7.03 -37.60
CA PHE A 166 -15.97 -8.48 -37.42
C PHE A 166 -17.41 -9.00 -37.56
N GLY A 167 -18.41 -8.17 -37.81
CA GLY A 167 -19.81 -8.58 -37.92
C GLY A 167 -20.41 -9.14 -36.61
N VAL A 168 -19.73 -9.00 -35.47
CA VAL A 168 -20.15 -9.55 -34.19
C VAL A 168 -21.08 -8.58 -33.49
N GLN A 169 -22.32 -8.99 -33.24
CA GLN A 169 -23.32 -8.17 -32.54
C GLN A 169 -23.05 -8.12 -31.03
N ALA A 170 -22.34 -7.10 -30.61
CA ALA A 170 -22.06 -6.83 -29.20
C ALA A 170 -22.37 -5.37 -28.87
N SER A 171 -23.12 -5.14 -27.79
CA SER A 171 -23.31 -3.81 -27.22
C SER A 171 -22.14 -3.42 -26.32
N TYR A 172 -21.97 -2.13 -26.02
CA TYR A 172 -20.97 -1.70 -25.04
C TYR A 172 -21.23 -2.31 -23.64
N GLN A 173 -22.49 -2.55 -23.29
CA GLN A 173 -22.84 -3.21 -22.03
C GLN A 173 -22.41 -4.68 -22.04
N THR A 174 -22.51 -5.36 -23.18
CA THR A 174 -21.97 -6.72 -23.35
C THR A 174 -20.46 -6.73 -23.13
N VAL A 175 -19.73 -5.75 -23.68
CA VAL A 175 -18.27 -5.62 -23.47
C VAL A 175 -17.95 -5.48 -22.00
N LEU A 176 -18.65 -4.61 -21.27
CA LEU A 176 -18.42 -4.41 -19.83
C LEU A 176 -18.76 -5.68 -19.03
N ASN A 177 -19.93 -6.28 -19.24
CA ASN A 177 -20.37 -7.47 -18.52
C ASN A 177 -19.41 -8.64 -18.72
N TYR A 178 -18.94 -8.84 -19.96
CA TYR A 178 -18.01 -9.92 -20.30
C TYR A 178 -16.61 -9.66 -19.72
N SER A 179 -16.18 -8.41 -19.67
CA SER A 179 -14.92 -8.06 -19.04
C SER A 179 -14.95 -8.30 -17.53
N GLU A 180 -16.05 -7.92 -16.86
CA GLU A 180 -16.19 -8.17 -15.41
C GLU A 180 -16.27 -9.68 -15.10
N MET A 181 -16.96 -10.45 -15.91
CA MET A 181 -17.01 -11.91 -15.79
C MET A 181 -15.61 -12.53 -16.00
N ALA A 182 -14.90 -12.11 -17.02
CA ALA A 182 -13.53 -12.58 -17.28
C ALA A 182 -12.58 -12.19 -16.12
N ALA A 183 -12.73 -11.00 -15.55
CA ALA A 183 -11.92 -10.54 -14.45
C ALA A 183 -12.03 -11.44 -13.21
N TYR A 184 -13.22 -11.92 -12.89
CA TYR A 184 -13.44 -12.85 -11.78
C TYR A 184 -12.58 -14.13 -11.93
N HIS A 185 -12.56 -14.73 -13.12
CA HIS A 185 -11.73 -15.91 -13.39
C HIS A 185 -10.24 -15.55 -13.47
N CYS A 186 -9.89 -14.44 -14.12
CA CYS A 186 -8.51 -13.98 -14.24
C CYS A 186 -7.89 -13.61 -12.89
N HIS A 187 -8.68 -13.19 -11.90
CA HIS A 187 -8.16 -12.93 -10.55
C HIS A 187 -7.59 -14.20 -9.92
N LYS A 188 -8.34 -15.30 -9.96
CA LYS A 188 -7.85 -16.60 -9.45
C LYS A 188 -6.66 -17.11 -10.26
N PHE A 189 -6.69 -16.93 -11.57
CA PHE A 189 -5.57 -17.25 -12.45
C PHE A 189 -4.30 -16.47 -12.08
N ASN A 190 -4.40 -15.16 -11.86
CA ASN A 190 -3.28 -14.32 -11.43
C ASN A 190 -2.70 -14.80 -10.09
N LEU A 191 -3.55 -15.19 -9.15
CA LEU A 191 -3.12 -15.69 -7.83
C LEU A 191 -2.42 -17.05 -7.96
N ALA A 192 -2.91 -17.95 -8.81
CA ALA A 192 -2.33 -19.28 -9.02
C ALA A 192 -1.00 -19.24 -9.78
N HIS A 193 -0.83 -18.27 -10.69
CA HIS A 193 0.34 -18.17 -11.57
C HIS A 193 1.25 -16.99 -11.22
N LYS A 194 1.33 -16.62 -9.95
CA LYS A 194 2.15 -15.47 -9.49
C LYS A 194 3.63 -15.62 -9.88
N GLY A 195 4.18 -16.83 -9.87
CA GLY A 195 5.59 -17.06 -10.05
C GLY A 195 6.45 -16.32 -9.03
N GLU A 196 7.75 -16.43 -9.09
CA GLU A 196 8.68 -15.74 -8.21
C GLU A 196 8.80 -14.24 -8.51
N ALA A 197 9.11 -13.46 -7.51
CA ALA A 197 9.36 -12.02 -7.60
C ALA A 197 10.74 -11.67 -7.02
N ASP A 198 11.24 -10.48 -7.36
CA ASP A 198 12.47 -9.97 -6.79
C ASP A 198 12.29 -9.66 -5.30
N ALA A 199 13.39 -9.70 -4.53
CA ALA A 199 13.40 -9.19 -3.17
C ALA A 199 13.20 -7.66 -3.10
N LEU A 200 13.36 -6.96 -4.21
CA LEU A 200 13.03 -5.55 -4.37
C LEU A 200 11.62 -5.41 -4.94
N GLN A 201 10.77 -4.69 -4.23
CA GLN A 201 9.41 -4.38 -4.66
C GLN A 201 9.25 -2.86 -4.75
N VAL A 202 8.62 -2.38 -5.82
CA VAL A 202 8.38 -0.93 -6.00
C VAL A 202 6.88 -0.69 -6.06
N GLY A 203 6.39 0.19 -5.22
CA GLY A 203 4.94 0.48 -5.11
C GLY A 203 4.60 1.94 -5.31
N ASP A 204 3.41 2.17 -5.89
CA ASP A 204 2.83 3.50 -6.06
C ASP A 204 1.31 3.37 -6.30
N GLU A 205 0.55 4.46 -6.17
CA GLU A 205 -0.88 4.48 -6.44
C GLU A 205 -1.21 5.20 -7.75
N ALA A 206 -2.08 4.58 -8.53
CA ALA A 206 -2.83 5.25 -9.57
C ALA A 206 -4.24 5.55 -9.06
N TYR A 207 -4.78 6.72 -9.39
CA TYR A 207 -6.17 7.05 -9.03
C TYR A 207 -7.10 6.96 -10.24
N ALA A 208 -8.34 6.61 -9.99
CA ALA A 208 -9.45 6.63 -10.94
C ALA A 208 -10.72 7.16 -10.27
N LYS A 209 -11.71 7.60 -11.05
CA LYS A 209 -13.01 8.02 -10.52
C LYS A 209 -13.96 6.83 -10.46
N VAL A 210 -14.59 6.63 -9.30
CA VAL A 210 -15.70 5.69 -9.11
C VAL A 210 -16.86 6.44 -8.50
N ALA A 211 -18.00 6.46 -9.16
CA ALA A 211 -19.18 7.25 -8.76
C ALA A 211 -18.82 8.72 -8.44
N GLY A 212 -17.95 9.33 -9.24
CA GLY A 212 -17.48 10.70 -9.05
C GLY A 212 -16.43 10.91 -7.96
N ARG A 213 -16.14 9.91 -7.12
CA ARG A 213 -15.14 9.97 -6.03
C ARG A 213 -13.80 9.38 -6.46
N ASN A 214 -12.72 9.84 -5.83
CA ASN A 214 -11.41 9.24 -6.07
C ASN A 214 -11.34 7.85 -5.42
N TRP A 215 -10.84 6.89 -6.19
CA TRP A 215 -10.40 5.59 -5.76
C TRP A 215 -8.95 5.40 -6.15
N TYR A 216 -8.26 4.52 -5.47
CA TYR A 216 -6.82 4.31 -5.60
C TYR A 216 -6.54 2.86 -5.94
N ALA A 217 -5.79 2.65 -7.02
CA ALA A 217 -5.22 1.35 -7.36
C ALA A 217 -3.78 1.32 -6.89
N PHE A 218 -3.51 0.59 -5.82
CA PHE A 218 -2.17 0.32 -5.32
C PHE A 218 -1.54 -0.75 -6.19
N LEU A 219 -0.46 -0.41 -6.88
CA LEU A 219 0.27 -1.33 -7.74
C LEU A 219 1.67 -1.55 -7.20
N PHE A 220 2.09 -2.81 -7.13
CA PHE A 220 3.47 -3.17 -6.82
C PHE A 220 4.10 -3.90 -7.99
N LEU A 221 5.35 -3.58 -8.26
CA LEU A 221 6.16 -4.10 -9.35
C LEU A 221 7.43 -4.73 -8.82
N SER A 222 7.75 -5.94 -9.28
CA SER A 222 9.07 -6.55 -9.22
C SER A 222 9.91 -5.97 -10.37
N PRO A 223 10.86 -5.07 -10.11
CA PRO A 223 11.43 -4.22 -11.16
C PRO A 223 12.35 -4.96 -12.14
N LEU A 224 13.12 -5.95 -11.68
CA LEU A 224 14.01 -6.72 -12.55
C LEU A 224 13.22 -7.68 -13.46
N ARG A 225 12.19 -8.32 -12.89
CA ARG A 225 11.30 -9.21 -13.63
C ARG A 225 10.18 -8.47 -14.38
N ARG A 226 10.08 -7.14 -14.25
CA ARG A 226 9.03 -6.31 -14.88
C ARG A 226 7.61 -6.76 -14.58
N LYS A 227 7.36 -7.38 -13.46
CA LYS A 227 6.14 -8.09 -13.13
C LYS A 227 5.31 -7.35 -12.08
N ILE A 228 4.00 -7.23 -12.29
CA ILE A 228 3.06 -6.78 -11.27
C ILE A 228 2.89 -7.90 -10.25
N THR A 229 3.24 -7.61 -8.99
CA THR A 229 3.20 -8.55 -7.88
C THR A 229 1.98 -8.36 -6.99
N SER A 230 1.45 -7.15 -6.94
CA SER A 230 0.21 -6.83 -6.24
C SER A 230 -0.57 -5.73 -6.95
N TYR A 231 -1.89 -5.83 -6.89
CA TYR A 231 -2.84 -4.83 -7.36
C TYR A 231 -4.06 -4.81 -6.44
N HIS A 232 -4.25 -3.71 -5.71
CA HIS A 232 -5.35 -3.55 -4.75
C HIS A 232 -6.08 -2.23 -4.99
N CYS A 233 -7.40 -2.27 -5.09
CA CYS A 233 -8.23 -1.08 -5.26
C CYS A 233 -8.91 -0.72 -3.94
N SER A 234 -8.81 0.55 -3.53
CA SER A 234 -9.41 1.05 -2.29
C SER A 234 -10.02 2.44 -2.50
N PRO A 235 -11.14 2.78 -1.82
CA PRO A 235 -11.65 4.14 -1.79
C PRO A 235 -10.74 5.08 -0.97
N GLU A 236 -9.86 4.56 -0.15
CA GLU A 236 -9.01 5.33 0.77
C GLU A 236 -7.52 5.03 0.54
N ARG A 237 -6.67 6.01 0.85
CA ARG A 237 -5.20 5.89 0.87
C ARG A 237 -4.69 5.74 2.31
N ASP A 238 -5.31 4.84 3.04
CA ASP A 238 -5.03 4.62 4.44
C ASP A 238 -3.96 3.53 4.68
N GLU A 239 -3.64 3.32 5.95
CA GLU A 239 -2.66 2.33 6.38
C GLU A 239 -3.12 0.91 6.08
N ARG A 240 -4.45 0.63 6.10
CA ARG A 240 -5.01 -0.68 5.80
C ARG A 240 -4.86 -1.04 4.33
N ALA A 241 -5.21 -0.12 3.43
CA ALA A 241 -5.05 -0.34 1.99
C ALA A 241 -3.57 -0.54 1.59
N ALA A 242 -2.68 0.30 2.14
CA ALA A 242 -1.24 0.16 1.92
C ALA A 242 -0.70 -1.17 2.46
N THR A 243 -1.15 -1.60 3.65
CA THR A 243 -0.74 -2.89 4.24
C THR A 243 -1.23 -4.06 3.39
N THR A 244 -2.49 -4.03 2.95
CA THR A 244 -3.07 -5.08 2.09
C THR A 244 -2.26 -5.24 0.80
N ALA A 245 -1.98 -4.15 0.11
CA ALA A 245 -1.24 -4.18 -1.15
C ALA A 245 0.22 -4.64 -0.96
N LEU A 246 0.91 -4.10 0.04
CA LEU A 246 2.30 -4.42 0.34
C LEU A 246 2.47 -5.87 0.80
N ARG A 247 1.58 -6.35 1.66
CA ARG A 247 1.55 -7.75 2.12
C ARG A 247 1.42 -8.74 0.95
N GLU A 248 0.53 -8.44 0.01
CA GLU A 248 0.33 -9.26 -1.18
C GLU A 248 1.56 -9.29 -2.09
N ALA A 249 2.25 -8.16 -2.24
CA ALA A 249 3.50 -8.06 -2.99
C ALA A 249 4.62 -8.91 -2.38
N ILE A 250 4.76 -8.85 -1.04
CA ILE A 250 5.80 -9.59 -0.31
C ILE A 250 5.58 -11.11 -0.38
N ARG A 251 4.33 -11.56 -0.37
CA ARG A 251 3.99 -13.01 -0.48
C ARG A 251 4.46 -13.65 -1.77
N THR A 252 4.77 -12.86 -2.79
CA THR A 252 5.32 -13.36 -4.05
C THR A 252 6.85 -13.49 -4.04
N VAL A 253 7.52 -12.92 -3.04
CA VAL A 253 8.98 -13.03 -2.89
C VAL A 253 9.32 -14.40 -2.31
N PRO A 254 10.36 -15.09 -2.81
CA PRO A 254 10.79 -16.36 -2.28
C PRO A 254 11.13 -16.30 -0.79
N LYS A 255 10.71 -17.30 -0.02
CA LYS A 255 10.90 -17.33 1.45
C LYS A 255 12.37 -17.38 1.89
N ASN A 256 13.27 -17.79 1.01
CA ASN A 256 14.71 -17.80 1.25
C ASN A 256 15.37 -16.41 1.09
N ALA A 257 14.63 -15.40 0.64
CA ALA A 257 15.13 -14.04 0.60
C ALA A 257 15.36 -13.52 2.02
N GLN A 258 16.59 -13.26 2.39
CA GLN A 258 16.95 -12.81 3.74
C GLN A 258 16.35 -11.46 4.10
N LYS A 259 16.11 -10.60 3.12
CA LYS A 259 15.55 -9.25 3.31
C LYS A 259 14.77 -8.82 2.09
N VAL A 260 13.56 -8.33 2.31
CA VAL A 260 12.74 -7.70 1.28
C VAL A 260 12.86 -6.18 1.39
N THR A 261 13.03 -5.51 0.26
CA THR A 261 13.07 -4.04 0.20
C THR A 261 11.85 -3.54 -0.55
N ALA A 262 11.04 -2.71 0.09
CA ALA A 262 9.93 -2.01 -0.55
C ALA A 262 10.29 -0.55 -0.77
N VAL A 263 10.21 -0.09 -2.01
CA VAL A 263 10.45 1.31 -2.40
C VAL A 263 9.12 1.94 -2.78
N THR A 264 8.77 3.04 -2.14
CA THR A 264 7.53 3.78 -2.43
C THR A 264 7.77 5.28 -2.51
N ASP A 265 6.73 6.03 -2.81
CA ASP A 265 6.74 7.48 -2.70
C ASP A 265 6.64 7.96 -1.24
N GLY A 266 6.41 9.27 -1.05
CA GLY A 266 6.26 9.91 0.25
C GLY A 266 4.91 9.67 0.95
N LEU A 267 4.04 8.78 0.46
CA LEU A 267 2.76 8.50 1.13
C LEU A 267 3.00 7.96 2.55
N SER A 268 2.40 8.63 3.52
CA SER A 268 2.63 8.35 4.95
C SER A 268 2.09 7.00 5.42
N SER A 269 1.20 6.37 4.66
CA SER A 269 0.58 5.08 5.02
C SER A 269 1.52 3.89 4.84
N TYR A 270 2.55 3.97 4.00
CA TYR A 270 3.48 2.86 3.78
C TYR A 270 4.42 2.59 4.95
N VAL A 271 4.81 3.62 5.70
CA VAL A 271 5.67 3.43 6.89
C VAL A 271 5.01 2.55 7.93
N PRO A 272 3.78 2.88 8.41
CA PRO A 272 3.07 2.01 9.36
C PRO A 272 2.68 0.65 8.77
N ALA A 273 2.41 0.57 7.45
CA ALA A 273 2.16 -0.70 6.79
C ALA A 273 3.37 -1.64 6.89
N ALA A 274 4.58 -1.14 6.61
CA ALA A 274 5.80 -1.90 6.74
C ALA A 274 6.09 -2.30 8.20
N GLN A 275 5.86 -1.40 9.16
CA GLN A 275 6.00 -1.69 10.59
C GLN A 275 5.04 -2.79 11.04
N TYR A 276 3.77 -2.71 10.61
CA TYR A 276 2.76 -3.72 10.91
C TYR A 276 3.15 -5.11 10.37
N ILE A 277 3.59 -5.20 9.12
CA ILE A 277 4.01 -6.45 8.49
C ILE A 277 5.22 -7.04 9.23
N ASN A 278 6.23 -6.23 9.54
CA ASN A 278 7.41 -6.67 10.28
C ASN A 278 7.04 -7.22 11.67
N HIS A 279 6.05 -6.61 12.31
CA HIS A 279 5.61 -7.05 13.63
C HIS A 279 4.74 -8.31 13.60
N THR A 280 3.83 -8.43 12.62
CA THR A 280 2.82 -9.50 12.59
C THR A 280 3.23 -10.73 11.81
N GLU A 281 4.08 -10.58 10.80
CA GLU A 281 4.51 -11.68 9.91
C GLU A 281 5.98 -12.08 10.12
N ASN A 282 6.66 -11.51 11.14
CA ASN A 282 8.10 -11.70 11.39
C ASN A 282 8.97 -11.54 10.14
N ALA A 283 8.56 -10.63 9.25
CA ALA A 283 9.24 -10.37 8.00
C ALA A 283 10.40 -9.39 8.22
N VAL A 284 11.47 -9.54 7.45
CA VAL A 284 12.57 -8.57 7.41
C VAL A 284 12.33 -7.64 6.22
N LEU A 285 11.33 -6.75 6.35
CA LEU A 285 10.96 -5.78 5.35
C LEU A 285 11.64 -4.43 5.62
N SER A 286 12.50 -4.00 4.71
CA SER A 286 13.09 -2.66 4.71
C SER A 286 12.27 -1.74 3.82
N HIS A 287 11.71 -0.68 4.38
CA HIS A 287 10.96 0.30 3.62
C HIS A 287 11.83 1.52 3.30
N LYS A 288 11.86 1.91 2.02
CA LYS A 288 12.61 3.05 1.48
C LYS A 288 11.65 4.02 0.80
N GLN A 289 11.70 5.28 1.18
CA GLN A 289 10.91 6.34 0.55
C GLN A 289 11.77 7.17 -0.39
N VAL A 290 11.32 7.30 -1.65
CA VAL A 290 11.92 8.18 -2.65
C VAL A 290 10.93 9.29 -2.97
N ILE A 291 11.17 10.49 -2.42
CA ILE A 291 10.29 11.65 -2.55
C ILE A 291 10.82 12.57 -3.64
N GLY A 292 10.38 12.36 -4.87
CA GLY A 292 10.64 13.25 -6.00
C GLY A 292 12.11 13.60 -6.25
N LEU A 293 12.33 14.79 -6.84
CA LEU A 293 13.67 15.35 -7.09
C LEU A 293 14.30 16.02 -5.86
N GLN A 294 13.55 16.17 -4.77
CA GLN A 294 13.97 16.94 -3.59
C GLN A 294 14.93 16.19 -2.65
N ASN A 295 14.90 14.85 -2.66
CA ASN A 295 15.82 14.04 -1.89
C ASN A 295 17.03 13.66 -2.74
N LEU A 296 18.07 14.46 -2.69
CA LEU A 296 19.37 14.21 -3.34
C LEU A 296 20.32 13.41 -2.43
N ASP A 297 19.80 12.62 -1.51
CA ASP A 297 20.61 11.71 -0.72
C ASP A 297 20.95 10.45 -1.53
N THR A 298 22.07 9.83 -1.19
CA THR A 298 22.63 8.64 -1.86
C THR A 298 21.63 7.48 -1.91
N GLU A 299 20.78 7.34 -0.90
CA GLU A 299 19.76 6.28 -0.84
C GLU A 299 18.67 6.54 -1.88
N SER A 300 18.17 7.77 -1.96
CA SER A 300 17.17 8.16 -2.97
C SER A 300 17.73 8.04 -4.40
N GLU A 301 18.99 8.37 -4.62
CA GLU A 301 19.65 8.19 -5.92
C GLU A 301 19.68 6.72 -6.33
N THR A 302 20.02 5.81 -5.42
CA THR A 302 20.07 4.37 -5.67
C THR A 302 18.71 3.82 -6.10
N TYR A 303 17.61 4.26 -5.45
CA TYR A 303 16.28 3.72 -5.70
C TYR A 303 15.44 4.50 -6.72
N ARG A 304 15.86 5.68 -7.16
CA ARG A 304 15.14 6.50 -8.14
C ARG A 304 14.85 5.82 -9.48
N PRO A 305 15.78 5.06 -10.09
CA PRO A 305 15.50 4.33 -11.32
C PRO A 305 14.33 3.36 -11.19
N PHE A 306 14.22 2.70 -10.04
CA PHE A 306 13.12 1.78 -9.76
C PHE A 306 11.80 2.50 -9.57
N LYS A 307 11.79 3.68 -8.90
CA LYS A 307 10.59 4.50 -8.80
C LYS A 307 10.09 4.94 -10.18
N GLN A 308 10.97 5.32 -11.11
CA GLN A 308 10.59 5.64 -12.47
C GLN A 308 9.90 4.46 -13.20
N MET A 309 10.22 3.22 -12.84
CA MET A 309 9.56 2.05 -13.44
C MET A 309 8.10 1.94 -13.01
N ILE A 310 7.79 2.15 -11.72
CA ILE A 310 6.41 2.12 -11.25
C ILE A 310 5.61 3.32 -11.77
N GLU A 311 6.23 4.49 -11.92
CA GLU A 311 5.59 5.65 -12.55
C GLU A 311 5.22 5.38 -14.02
N ARG A 312 6.10 4.67 -14.77
CA ARG A 312 5.78 4.20 -16.15
C ARG A 312 4.66 3.18 -16.14
N LEU A 313 4.63 2.25 -15.19
CA LEU A 313 3.52 1.31 -15.02
C LEU A 313 2.21 2.06 -14.79
N ASN A 314 2.19 3.02 -13.87
CA ASN A 314 1.02 3.84 -13.58
C ASN A 314 0.55 4.64 -14.79
N ARG A 315 1.48 5.15 -15.61
CA ARG A 315 1.13 5.80 -16.90
C ARG A 315 0.46 4.82 -17.85
N THR A 316 1.01 3.59 -17.95
CA THR A 316 0.41 2.54 -18.79
C THR A 316 -0.96 2.14 -18.25
N PHE A 317 -1.14 2.01 -16.94
CA PHE A 317 -2.43 1.71 -16.32
C PHE A 317 -3.48 2.79 -16.61
N ARG A 318 -3.09 4.07 -16.52
CA ARG A 318 -3.99 5.20 -16.86
C ARG A 318 -4.44 5.15 -18.32
N PHE A 319 -3.62 4.65 -19.24
CA PHE A 319 -4.02 4.46 -20.62
C PHE A 319 -5.21 3.50 -20.75
N HIS A 320 -5.37 2.54 -19.83
CA HIS A 320 -6.51 1.61 -19.79
C HIS A 320 -7.72 2.16 -19.02
N THR A 321 -7.51 3.04 -18.02
CA THR A 321 -8.61 3.59 -17.21
C THR A 321 -9.19 4.90 -17.76
N ASN A 322 -8.37 5.74 -18.40
CA ASN A 322 -8.82 7.02 -18.97
C ASN A 322 -9.94 6.90 -20.00
N PRO A 323 -9.95 5.88 -20.91
CA PRO A 323 -11.05 5.73 -21.88
C PRO A 323 -12.40 5.46 -21.26
N ALA A 324 -12.47 5.03 -20.00
CA ALA A 324 -13.72 4.84 -19.26
C ALA A 324 -14.29 6.16 -18.72
N SER A 325 -13.49 7.25 -18.64
CA SER A 325 -13.87 8.54 -18.03
C SER A 325 -14.43 8.42 -16.61
N GLY A 326 -14.10 7.32 -15.92
CA GLY A 326 -14.60 6.92 -14.61
C GLY A 326 -15.51 5.69 -14.64
N PHE A 327 -15.71 5.13 -13.47
CA PHE A 327 -16.49 3.90 -13.26
C PHE A 327 -17.76 4.23 -12.47
N LYS A 328 -18.85 3.55 -12.79
CA LYS A 328 -20.09 3.68 -12.01
C LYS A 328 -19.99 2.99 -10.66
N GLU A 329 -19.31 1.85 -10.62
CA GLU A 329 -19.16 0.98 -9.45
C GLU A 329 -17.71 0.56 -9.25
N ALA A 330 -17.35 0.23 -8.01
CA ALA A 330 -16.02 -0.24 -7.64
C ALA A 330 -15.60 -1.48 -8.43
N ASN A 331 -16.54 -2.41 -8.67
CA ASN A 331 -16.28 -3.64 -9.40
C ASN A 331 -15.74 -3.39 -10.81
N GLY A 332 -16.15 -2.34 -11.48
CA GLY A 332 -15.63 -1.95 -12.79
C GLY A 332 -14.11 -1.60 -12.73
N LEU A 333 -13.70 -0.80 -11.75
CA LEU A 333 -12.28 -0.47 -11.55
C LEU A 333 -11.46 -1.72 -11.16
N ILE A 334 -11.97 -2.52 -10.21
CA ILE A 334 -11.31 -3.75 -9.76
C ILE A 334 -11.13 -4.72 -10.93
N SER A 335 -12.16 -4.87 -11.76
CA SER A 335 -12.13 -5.76 -12.94
C SER A 335 -11.10 -5.31 -13.98
N ILE A 336 -11.08 -4.03 -14.32
CA ILE A 336 -10.07 -3.49 -15.27
C ILE A 336 -8.66 -3.64 -14.69
N THR A 337 -8.46 -3.38 -13.41
CA THR A 337 -7.16 -3.53 -12.74
C THR A 337 -6.69 -4.98 -12.77
N THR A 338 -7.59 -5.93 -12.51
CA THR A 338 -7.29 -7.37 -12.58
C THR A 338 -6.90 -7.82 -13.99
N LEU A 339 -7.70 -7.43 -15.00
CA LEU A 339 -7.42 -7.77 -16.40
C LEU A 339 -6.16 -7.08 -16.92
N PHE A 340 -5.91 -5.85 -16.49
CA PHE A 340 -4.65 -5.15 -16.78
C PHE A 340 -3.45 -5.93 -16.23
N ALA A 341 -3.51 -6.39 -14.97
CA ALA A 341 -2.42 -7.20 -14.39
C ALA A 341 -2.23 -8.52 -15.14
N THR A 342 -3.33 -9.19 -15.55
CA THR A 342 -3.28 -10.39 -16.39
C THR A 342 -2.58 -10.10 -17.73
N HIS A 343 -3.03 -9.07 -18.44
CA HIS A 343 -2.44 -8.66 -19.72
C HIS A 343 -0.96 -8.31 -19.56
N TYR A 344 -0.63 -7.47 -18.58
CA TYR A 344 0.72 -6.99 -18.35
C TYR A 344 1.70 -8.13 -18.04
N ASN A 345 1.31 -9.08 -17.19
CA ASN A 345 2.19 -10.15 -16.77
C ASN A 345 2.33 -11.29 -17.77
N PHE A 346 1.27 -11.63 -18.50
CA PHE A 346 1.23 -12.87 -19.29
C PHE A 346 1.16 -12.66 -20.81
N LEU A 347 0.80 -11.46 -21.25
CA LEU A 347 0.51 -11.23 -22.68
C LEU A 347 1.30 -10.06 -23.29
N ARG A 348 1.75 -9.12 -22.47
CA ARG A 348 2.46 -7.94 -22.97
C ARG A 348 3.96 -8.20 -23.03
N PRO A 349 4.59 -8.18 -24.23
CA PRO A 349 6.04 -8.24 -24.37
C PRO A 349 6.71 -6.99 -23.78
N HIS A 350 7.89 -7.17 -23.21
CA HIS A 350 8.70 -6.06 -22.66
C HIS A 350 10.08 -6.05 -23.32
N GLU A 351 10.47 -4.91 -23.88
CA GLU A 351 11.78 -4.73 -24.51
C GLU A 351 12.93 -5.07 -23.53
N ALA A 352 12.81 -4.64 -22.27
CA ALA A 352 13.79 -4.96 -21.23
C ALA A 352 13.88 -6.45 -20.85
N LEU A 353 13.00 -7.30 -21.38
CA LEU A 353 13.00 -8.75 -21.26
C LEU A 353 13.20 -9.43 -22.63
N ASN A 354 13.88 -8.76 -23.56
CA ASN A 354 14.06 -9.24 -24.92
C ASN A 354 12.73 -9.61 -25.62
N PHE A 355 11.70 -8.79 -25.41
CA PHE A 355 10.32 -8.99 -25.89
C PHE A 355 9.61 -10.20 -25.32
N GLU A 356 10.14 -10.81 -24.26
CA GLU A 356 9.41 -11.80 -23.49
C GLU A 356 8.39 -11.15 -22.55
N VAL A 357 7.41 -11.94 -22.08
CA VAL A 357 6.44 -11.52 -21.08
C VAL A 357 6.99 -11.72 -19.66
N PRO A 358 6.58 -10.92 -18.65
CA PRO A 358 7.06 -11.05 -17.28
C PRO A 358 6.82 -12.43 -16.63
N CYS A 359 5.74 -13.09 -16.99
CA CYS A 359 5.37 -14.43 -16.52
C CYS A 359 5.09 -15.35 -17.71
N PRO A 360 6.11 -15.92 -18.36
CA PRO A 360 5.89 -16.84 -19.46
C PRO A 360 5.21 -18.13 -18.99
N LEU A 361 4.26 -18.61 -19.78
CA LEU A 361 3.56 -19.88 -19.57
C LEU A 361 3.75 -20.76 -20.78
N ASP A 362 4.20 -21.99 -20.59
CA ASP A 362 4.43 -22.95 -21.69
C ASP A 362 3.19 -23.18 -22.54
N GLN A 363 2.00 -23.18 -21.88
CA GLN A 363 0.72 -23.35 -22.58
C GLN A 363 0.35 -22.20 -23.54
N LEU A 364 1.09 -21.09 -23.54
CA LEU A 364 0.86 -19.93 -24.40
C LEU A 364 1.91 -19.79 -25.52
N LYS A 365 3.01 -20.54 -25.48
CA LYS A 365 4.16 -20.38 -26.40
C LYS A 365 3.78 -20.59 -27.86
N ASP A 366 3.02 -21.65 -28.13
CA ASP A 366 2.66 -22.03 -29.51
C ASP A 366 1.43 -21.28 -30.07
N ILE A 367 0.89 -20.33 -29.29
CA ILE A 367 -0.29 -19.55 -29.70
C ILE A 367 0.18 -18.23 -30.28
N ALA A 368 0.06 -18.08 -31.60
CA ALA A 368 0.55 -16.92 -32.35
C ALA A 368 -0.27 -15.64 -32.05
N THR A 369 -1.60 -15.75 -31.90
CA THR A 369 -2.47 -14.59 -31.80
C THR A 369 -2.76 -14.19 -30.33
N LEU A 370 -2.80 -12.89 -30.07
CA LEU A 370 -3.14 -12.35 -28.76
C LEU A 370 -4.53 -12.80 -28.29
N GLN A 371 -5.49 -12.85 -29.23
CA GLN A 371 -6.84 -13.35 -28.96
C GLN A 371 -6.81 -14.84 -28.58
N GLY A 372 -6.04 -15.67 -29.28
CA GLY A 372 -5.89 -17.09 -28.93
C GLY A 372 -5.28 -17.27 -27.53
N LYS A 373 -4.29 -16.45 -27.18
CA LYS A 373 -3.69 -16.42 -25.83
C LYS A 373 -4.73 -16.07 -24.77
N TRP A 374 -5.58 -15.05 -24.99
CA TRP A 374 -6.69 -14.73 -24.10
C TRP A 374 -7.67 -15.90 -23.94
N ALA A 375 -8.06 -16.53 -25.04
CA ALA A 375 -8.95 -17.70 -25.00
C ALA A 375 -8.35 -18.85 -24.17
N LYS A 376 -7.05 -19.10 -24.29
CA LYS A 376 -6.35 -20.12 -23.50
C LYS A 376 -6.30 -19.75 -22.02
N ILE A 377 -5.94 -18.50 -21.66
CA ILE A 377 -5.96 -18.02 -20.29
C ILE A 377 -7.34 -18.20 -19.66
N LEU A 378 -8.41 -17.82 -20.36
CA LEU A 378 -9.77 -17.97 -19.86
C LEU A 378 -10.15 -19.43 -19.59
N ARG A 379 -9.72 -20.38 -20.44
CA ARG A 379 -9.95 -21.81 -20.19
C ARG A 379 -9.22 -22.29 -18.94
N ILE A 380 -7.94 -21.92 -18.77
CA ILE A 380 -7.17 -22.25 -17.57
C ILE A 380 -7.81 -21.57 -16.34
N ALA A 381 -8.18 -20.30 -16.45
CA ALA A 381 -8.80 -19.55 -15.37
C ALA A 381 -10.14 -20.16 -14.91
N ALA A 382 -10.95 -20.66 -15.86
CA ALA A 382 -12.21 -21.30 -15.55
C ALA A 382 -12.04 -22.64 -14.82
N SER A 383 -10.97 -23.38 -15.08
CA SER A 383 -10.70 -24.64 -14.35
C SER A 383 -10.24 -24.42 -12.91
N LEU A 384 -9.90 -23.19 -12.52
CA LEU A 384 -9.49 -22.81 -11.17
C LEU A 384 -10.67 -22.25 -10.33
N THR A 385 -11.84 -22.09 -10.93
CA THR A 385 -13.02 -21.48 -10.31
C THR A 385 -14.14 -22.47 -10.06
#